data_86efdb11f281f0277979358f18c18787
#
_entry.id   86efdb11f281f0277979358f18c18787
#
_cell.length_a   1.000
_cell.length_b   1.000
_cell.length_c   1.000
_cell.angle_alpha   90.00
_cell.angle_beta   90.00
_cell.angle_gamma   90.00
#
_symmetry.space_group_name_H-M   'P 1'
#
loop_
_entity.id
_entity.type
_entity.pdbx_description
1 polymer ?
#
loop_
_entity_poly.entity_id
_entity_poly.type
_entity_poly.pdbx_seq_one_letter_code
_entity_poly.pdbx_strand_id
1 'polypeptide(L)'
;MANQGQRRERDRQTTERDLLDAAWKLFERDGLLGGLNLNEVAQAAGANRASIYHYFGSRQGLLRAAMEKRLEELRPVWLEDRALPFVERRMHAFDIVAGGEPTLVKLIMLVMLEGDPPFNPLVFDLDRARDTIQHDVDGGRLPADTDVDLSHIMPLAAYFGYALLREWAAQELDVELSDLDQRARVVFEKMLRGVVAEEGNDDAVH
;
A
#
# COMPACT_ATOMS: atom_id res chain seq x y z
N MET A 1 29.78 -32.17 1.26
CA MET A 1 28.67 -31.92 0.30
C MET A 1 27.62 -30.88 0.77
N ALA A 2 27.36 -30.73 2.08
CA ALA A 2 26.39 -29.73 2.61
C ALA A 2 26.76 -28.26 2.31
N ASN A 3 28.03 -27.90 2.23
CA ASN A 3 28.47 -26.50 2.06
C ASN A 3 28.24 -25.93 0.64
N GLN A 4 28.23 -26.77 -0.39
CA GLN A 4 27.96 -26.29 -1.77
C GLN A 4 26.48 -26.01 -2.05
N GLY A 5 25.58 -26.75 -1.44
CA GLY A 5 24.13 -26.50 -1.54
C GLY A 5 23.74 -25.18 -0.88
N GLN A 6 24.24 -24.92 0.32
CA GLN A 6 23.99 -23.68 1.05
C GLN A 6 24.57 -22.45 0.35
N ARG A 7 25.73 -22.56 -0.30
CA ARG A 7 26.33 -21.47 -1.08
C ARG A 7 25.49 -21.13 -2.32
N ARG A 8 25.04 -22.15 -3.07
CA ARG A 8 24.18 -21.96 -4.25
C ARG A 8 22.83 -21.33 -3.89
N GLU A 9 22.23 -21.73 -2.78
CA GLU A 9 20.97 -21.16 -2.30
C GLU A 9 21.17 -19.69 -1.89
N ARG A 10 22.25 -19.35 -1.23
CA ARG A 10 22.59 -17.98 -0.85
C ARG A 10 22.84 -17.10 -2.06
N ASP A 11 23.56 -17.60 -3.07
CA ASP A 11 23.81 -16.88 -4.32
C ASP A 11 22.50 -16.65 -5.08
N ARG A 12 21.57 -17.61 -5.05
CA ARG A 12 20.25 -17.53 -5.65
C ARG A 12 19.41 -16.42 -4.99
N GLN A 13 19.27 -16.45 -3.66
CA GLN A 13 18.51 -15.45 -2.89
C GLN A 13 19.08 -14.04 -3.06
N THR A 14 20.40 -13.93 -3.17
CA THR A 14 21.05 -12.64 -3.42
C THR A 14 20.70 -12.09 -4.79
N THR A 15 20.78 -12.93 -5.85
CA THR A 15 20.43 -12.50 -7.22
C THR A 15 18.95 -12.11 -7.34
N GLU A 16 18.05 -12.89 -6.73
CA GLU A 16 16.62 -12.58 -6.70
C GLU A 16 16.34 -11.23 -6.04
N ARG A 17 16.93 -11.00 -4.87
CA ARG A 17 16.80 -9.71 -4.17
C ARG A 17 17.36 -8.56 -4.99
N ASP A 18 18.54 -8.71 -5.61
CA ASP A 18 19.18 -7.66 -6.39
C ASP A 18 18.34 -7.29 -7.63
N LEU A 19 17.65 -8.26 -8.24
CA LEU A 19 16.71 -8.04 -9.33
C LEU A 19 15.47 -7.25 -8.88
N LEU A 20 14.92 -7.56 -7.69
CA LEU A 20 13.78 -6.84 -7.12
C LEU A 20 14.17 -5.40 -6.76
N ASP A 21 15.34 -5.20 -6.15
CA ASP A 21 15.85 -3.87 -5.79
C ASP A 21 16.14 -3.02 -7.03
N ALA A 22 16.69 -3.62 -8.08
CA ALA A 22 16.92 -2.95 -9.35
C ALA A 22 15.59 -2.55 -10.02
N ALA A 23 14.60 -3.45 -10.05
CA ALA A 23 13.28 -3.16 -10.59
C ALA A 23 12.62 -2.00 -9.84
N TRP A 24 12.66 -2.02 -8.50
CA TRP A 24 12.09 -0.95 -7.67
C TRP A 24 12.72 0.42 -7.97
N LYS A 25 14.05 0.52 -7.99
CA LYS A 25 14.77 1.76 -8.32
C LYS A 25 14.42 2.31 -9.70
N LEU A 26 14.22 1.42 -10.68
CA LEU A 26 13.81 1.83 -12.02
C LEU A 26 12.36 2.34 -12.04
N PHE A 27 11.46 1.75 -11.27
CA PHE A 27 10.08 2.26 -11.12
C PHE A 27 10.06 3.66 -10.50
N GLU A 28 10.87 3.90 -9.47
CA GLU A 28 10.97 5.21 -8.84
C GLU A 28 11.54 6.27 -9.80
N ARG A 29 12.52 5.90 -10.62
CA ARG A 29 13.18 6.81 -11.56
C ARG A 29 12.33 7.14 -12.79
N ASP A 30 11.76 6.12 -13.42
CA ASP A 30 11.20 6.23 -14.79
C ASP A 30 9.66 6.12 -14.80
N GLY A 31 9.06 5.82 -13.64
CA GLY A 31 7.65 5.49 -13.53
C GLY A 31 7.31 4.09 -14.07
N LEU A 32 6.09 3.62 -13.78
CA LEU A 32 5.68 2.26 -14.12
C LEU A 32 5.45 2.04 -15.62
N LEU A 33 4.98 3.06 -16.34
CA LEU A 33 4.66 2.96 -17.76
C LEU A 33 5.93 3.02 -18.65
N GLY A 34 6.94 3.76 -18.23
CA GLY A 34 8.22 3.88 -18.95
C GLY A 34 9.26 2.85 -18.54
N GLY A 35 9.15 2.35 -17.32
CA GLY A 35 10.29 1.85 -16.57
C GLY A 35 10.52 0.35 -16.57
N LEU A 36 9.71 -0.53 -17.16
CA LEU A 36 10.08 -1.95 -17.09
C LEU A 36 10.80 -2.46 -18.34
N ASN A 37 11.95 -1.90 -18.61
CA ASN A 37 12.93 -2.50 -19.51
C ASN A 37 13.66 -3.64 -18.77
N LEU A 38 13.24 -4.89 -19.01
CA LEU A 38 13.82 -6.08 -18.35
C LEU A 38 15.35 -6.22 -18.60
N ASN A 39 15.87 -5.70 -19.72
CA ASN A 39 17.32 -5.70 -19.96
C ASN A 39 18.04 -4.74 -19.00
N GLU A 40 17.45 -3.59 -18.72
CA GLU A 40 18.00 -2.59 -17.81
C GLU A 40 17.94 -3.07 -16.36
N VAL A 41 16.81 -3.71 -15.97
CA VAL A 41 16.69 -4.37 -14.65
C VAL A 41 17.79 -5.41 -14.47
N ALA A 42 17.97 -6.30 -15.45
CA ALA A 42 18.99 -7.34 -15.38
C ALA A 42 20.40 -6.75 -15.30
N GLN A 43 20.70 -5.74 -16.11
CA GLN A 43 21.99 -5.05 -16.10
C GLN A 43 22.25 -4.37 -14.75
N ALA A 44 21.28 -3.66 -14.21
CA ALA A 44 21.39 -2.98 -12.91
C ALA A 44 21.61 -3.95 -11.74
N ALA A 45 21.04 -5.17 -11.84
CA ALA A 45 21.22 -6.24 -10.87
C ALA A 45 22.51 -7.07 -11.09
N GLY A 46 23.34 -6.77 -12.10
CA GLY A 46 24.49 -7.60 -12.46
C GLY A 46 24.11 -9.02 -12.93
N ALA A 47 22.88 -9.19 -13.44
CA ALA A 47 22.34 -10.45 -13.92
C ALA A 47 22.06 -10.40 -15.43
N ASN A 48 21.51 -11.47 -15.99
CA ASN A 48 21.03 -11.49 -17.37
C ASN A 48 19.49 -11.58 -17.41
N ARG A 49 18.91 -11.21 -18.56
CA ARG A 49 17.44 -11.22 -18.74
C ARG A 49 16.82 -12.62 -18.52
N ALA A 50 17.54 -13.68 -18.83
CA ALA A 50 17.04 -15.04 -18.60
C ALA A 50 16.85 -15.34 -17.10
N SER A 51 17.65 -14.71 -16.24
CA SER A 51 17.48 -14.83 -14.78
C SER A 51 16.12 -14.30 -14.33
N ILE A 52 15.60 -13.22 -14.92
CA ILE A 52 14.28 -12.68 -14.60
C ILE A 52 13.20 -13.73 -14.87
N TYR A 53 13.22 -14.36 -16.04
CA TYR A 53 12.26 -15.41 -16.38
C TYR A 53 12.45 -16.66 -15.52
N HIS A 54 13.67 -16.97 -15.14
CA HIS A 54 13.97 -18.09 -14.26
C HIS A 54 13.40 -17.91 -12.85
N TYR A 55 13.54 -16.72 -12.27
CA TYR A 55 13.08 -16.42 -10.90
C TYR A 55 11.60 -16.07 -10.83
N PHE A 56 11.10 -15.29 -11.78
CA PHE A 56 9.77 -14.68 -11.71
C PHE A 56 8.79 -15.19 -12.77
N GLY A 57 9.24 -16.02 -13.70
CA GLY A 57 8.42 -16.60 -14.77
C GLY A 57 8.03 -15.60 -15.86
N SER A 58 7.71 -14.37 -15.51
CA SER A 58 7.23 -13.34 -16.44
C SER A 58 7.58 -11.94 -15.95
N ARG A 59 7.30 -10.92 -16.82
CA ARG A 59 7.34 -9.51 -16.42
C ARG A 59 6.35 -9.23 -15.27
N GLN A 60 5.13 -9.76 -15.37
CA GLN A 60 4.11 -9.62 -14.32
C GLN A 60 4.57 -10.25 -13.00
N GLY A 61 5.20 -11.43 -13.07
CA GLY A 61 5.77 -12.10 -11.90
C GLY A 61 6.82 -11.24 -11.19
N LEU A 62 7.70 -10.57 -11.95
CA LEU A 62 8.67 -9.61 -11.37
C LEU A 62 7.97 -8.41 -10.72
N LEU A 63 6.95 -7.83 -11.38
CA LEU A 63 6.17 -6.72 -10.83
C LEU A 63 5.51 -7.09 -9.50
N ARG A 64 4.86 -8.26 -9.47
CA ARG A 64 4.22 -8.80 -8.27
C ARG A 64 5.22 -9.02 -7.16
N ALA A 65 6.32 -9.70 -7.43
CA ALA A 65 7.35 -9.97 -6.43
C ALA A 65 7.99 -8.69 -5.87
N ALA A 66 8.20 -7.66 -6.71
CA ALA A 66 8.71 -6.37 -6.25
C ALA A 66 7.71 -5.66 -5.33
N MET A 67 6.42 -5.71 -5.66
CA MET A 67 5.35 -5.18 -4.83
C MET A 67 5.22 -5.93 -3.51
N GLU A 68 5.18 -7.26 -3.52
CA GLU A 68 5.09 -8.10 -2.32
C GLU A 68 6.26 -7.84 -1.38
N LYS A 69 7.48 -7.73 -1.92
CA LYS A 69 8.66 -7.36 -1.13
C LYS A 69 8.48 -6.01 -0.45
N ARG A 70 8.00 -5.00 -1.17
CA ARG A 70 7.80 -3.67 -0.60
C ARG A 70 6.71 -3.65 0.47
N LEU A 71 5.60 -4.36 0.26
CA LEU A 71 4.56 -4.53 1.26
C LEU A 71 5.06 -5.22 2.52
N GLU A 72 5.92 -6.24 2.38
CA GLU A 72 6.51 -6.93 3.52
C GLU A 72 7.47 -6.03 4.32
N GLU A 73 8.24 -5.16 3.65
CA GLU A 73 9.09 -4.15 4.28
C GLU A 73 8.28 -3.13 5.09
N LEU A 74 7.10 -2.77 4.61
CA LEU A 74 6.17 -1.85 5.30
C LEU A 74 5.31 -2.52 6.37
N ARG A 75 5.26 -3.85 6.39
CA ARG A 75 4.44 -4.63 7.33
C ARG A 75 4.61 -4.23 8.80
N PRO A 76 5.83 -4.01 9.35
CA PRO A 76 5.98 -3.59 10.74
C PRO A 76 5.23 -2.30 11.05
N VAL A 77 5.31 -1.30 10.15
CA VAL A 77 4.63 0.00 10.31
C VAL A 77 3.11 -0.18 10.36
N TRP A 78 2.56 -1.04 9.50
CA TRP A 78 1.12 -1.34 9.47
C TRP A 78 0.65 -2.14 10.72
N LEU A 79 1.54 -2.96 11.30
CA LEU A 79 1.21 -3.79 12.46
C LEU A 79 1.20 -3.00 13.77
N GLU A 80 2.05 -2.00 13.90
CA GLU A 80 2.17 -1.16 15.10
C GLU A 80 0.89 -0.34 15.37
N ASP A 81 0.09 -0.06 14.33
CA ASP A 81 -1.11 0.79 14.42
C ASP A 81 -2.33 0.11 15.07
N ARG A 82 -2.28 -1.17 15.42
CA ARG A 82 -3.45 -1.88 15.97
C ARG A 82 -3.98 -1.30 17.29
N ALA A 83 -3.11 -0.67 18.08
CA ALA A 83 -3.49 -0.08 19.36
C ALA A 83 -4.13 1.31 19.24
N LEU A 84 -4.01 1.96 18.06
CA LEU A 84 -4.54 3.29 17.84
C LEU A 84 -6.06 3.29 17.67
N PRO A 85 -6.77 4.35 18.07
CA PRO A 85 -8.18 4.57 17.73
C PRO A 85 -8.43 4.52 16.23
N PHE A 86 -9.67 4.22 15.83
CA PHE A 86 -10.06 4.05 14.42
C PHE A 86 -9.58 5.19 13.52
N VAL A 87 -9.89 6.45 13.88
CA VAL A 87 -9.51 7.61 13.06
C VAL A 87 -8.00 7.73 12.94
N GLU A 88 -7.25 7.58 14.03
CA GLU A 88 -5.79 7.70 14.03
C GLU A 88 -5.14 6.62 13.15
N ARG A 89 -5.61 5.37 13.23
CA ARG A 89 -5.15 4.28 12.35
C ARG A 89 -5.36 4.60 10.87
N ARG A 90 -6.55 5.14 10.54
CA ARG A 90 -6.87 5.51 9.14
C ARG A 90 -6.06 6.69 8.66
N MET A 91 -5.81 7.66 9.53
CA MET A 91 -4.95 8.81 9.20
C MET A 91 -3.50 8.39 8.99
N HIS A 92 -2.97 7.49 9.82
CA HIS A 92 -1.64 6.93 9.62
C HIS A 92 -1.54 6.18 8.28
N ALA A 93 -2.52 5.33 7.96
CA ALA A 93 -2.58 4.65 6.67
C ALA A 93 -2.66 5.65 5.50
N PHE A 94 -3.43 6.74 5.63
CA PHE A 94 -3.46 7.82 4.65
C PHE A 94 -2.08 8.44 4.45
N ASP A 95 -1.37 8.79 5.52
CA ASP A 95 -0.05 9.42 5.44
C ASP A 95 0.98 8.51 4.74
N ILE A 96 0.94 7.19 4.98
CA ILE A 96 1.79 6.22 4.30
C ILE A 96 1.44 6.09 2.82
N VAL A 97 0.16 5.88 2.50
CA VAL A 97 -0.29 5.57 1.14
C VAL A 97 -0.28 6.82 0.25
N ALA A 98 -0.81 7.94 0.74
CA ALA A 98 -0.96 9.16 -0.05
C ALA A 98 0.35 9.97 -0.14
N GLY A 99 1.17 9.98 0.91
CA GLY A 99 2.38 10.79 0.99
C GLY A 99 3.69 10.03 0.87
N GLY A 100 3.73 8.77 1.34
CA GLY A 100 4.98 8.03 1.51
C GLY A 100 5.37 7.12 0.36
N GLU A 101 4.40 6.50 -0.33
CA GLU A 101 4.67 5.37 -1.24
C GLU A 101 3.89 5.44 -2.57
N PRO A 102 4.00 6.53 -3.34
CA PRO A 102 3.21 6.71 -4.57
C PRO A 102 3.51 5.63 -5.63
N THR A 103 4.75 5.17 -5.70
CA THR A 103 5.16 4.09 -6.63
C THR A 103 4.49 2.77 -6.28
N LEU A 104 4.42 2.44 -4.98
CA LEU A 104 3.75 1.23 -4.51
C LEU A 104 2.25 1.25 -4.82
N VAL A 105 1.59 2.39 -4.58
CA VAL A 105 0.15 2.56 -4.90
C VAL A 105 -0.11 2.36 -6.38
N LYS A 106 0.66 3.03 -7.25
CA LYS A 106 0.56 2.89 -8.70
C LYS A 106 0.78 1.43 -9.14
N LEU A 107 1.73 0.72 -8.52
CA LEU A 107 2.02 -0.68 -8.82
C LEU A 107 0.90 -1.63 -8.36
N ILE A 108 0.36 -1.44 -7.15
CA ILE A 108 -0.80 -2.19 -6.65
C ILE A 108 -1.98 -2.03 -7.63
N MET A 109 -2.30 -0.81 -8.02
CA MET A 109 -3.39 -0.53 -8.95
C MET A 109 -3.17 -1.16 -10.32
N LEU A 110 -1.94 -1.13 -10.84
CA LEU A 110 -1.61 -1.77 -12.11
C LEU A 110 -1.83 -3.29 -12.04
N VAL A 111 -1.35 -3.96 -10.99
CA VAL A 111 -1.53 -5.40 -10.81
C VAL A 111 -3.00 -5.78 -10.66
N MET A 112 -3.78 -4.95 -9.93
CA MET A 112 -5.23 -5.16 -9.80
C MET A 112 -5.97 -5.00 -11.13
N LEU A 113 -5.62 -4.02 -11.94
CA LEU A 113 -6.23 -3.77 -13.24
C LEU A 113 -5.91 -4.86 -14.28
N GLU A 114 -4.76 -5.52 -14.18
CA GLU A 114 -4.40 -6.64 -15.05
C GLU A 114 -5.21 -7.92 -14.72
N GLY A 115 -5.98 -7.92 -13.63
CA GLY A 115 -6.95 -8.99 -13.32
C GLY A 115 -6.29 -10.32 -12.92
N ASP A 116 -5.08 -10.30 -12.39
CA ASP A 116 -4.31 -11.49 -12.04
C ASP A 116 -4.84 -12.10 -10.71
N PRO A 117 -5.40 -13.34 -10.71
CA PRO A 117 -5.99 -13.95 -9.52
C PRO A 117 -4.94 -14.66 -8.65
N PRO A 118 -5.26 -14.97 -7.41
CA PRO A 118 -5.87 -14.14 -6.38
C PRO A 118 -4.78 -13.31 -5.68
N PHE A 119 -4.73 -12.04 -6.03
CA PHE A 119 -3.86 -11.11 -5.39
C PHE A 119 -4.59 -10.53 -4.17
N ASN A 120 -4.13 -10.89 -2.96
CA ASN A 120 -4.56 -10.27 -1.72
C ASN A 120 -3.38 -9.51 -1.12
N PRO A 121 -3.18 -8.24 -1.49
CA PRO A 121 -2.16 -7.43 -0.84
C PRO A 121 -2.50 -7.32 0.65
N LEU A 122 -1.48 -7.31 1.51
CA LEU A 122 -1.62 -7.16 2.97
C LEU A 122 -2.49 -5.96 3.37
N VAL A 123 -2.57 -4.95 2.49
CA VAL A 123 -3.45 -3.78 2.63
C VAL A 123 -4.93 -4.17 2.69
N PHE A 124 -5.29 -5.31 2.08
CA PHE A 124 -6.64 -5.86 2.01
C PHE A 124 -6.83 -7.08 2.92
N ASP A 125 -6.06 -7.21 4.00
CA ASP A 125 -6.28 -8.24 5.02
C ASP A 125 -7.62 -8.00 5.74
N LEU A 126 -8.71 -8.41 5.05
CA LEU A 126 -10.07 -8.19 5.50
C LEU A 126 -10.37 -8.87 6.84
N ASP A 127 -9.84 -10.06 7.08
CA ASP A 127 -10.11 -10.79 8.32
C ASP A 127 -9.53 -10.03 9.50
N ARG A 128 -8.30 -9.57 9.37
CA ARG A 128 -7.67 -8.74 10.39
C ARG A 128 -8.36 -7.38 10.57
N ALA A 129 -8.78 -6.76 9.47
CA ALA A 129 -9.50 -5.49 9.52
C ALA A 129 -10.85 -5.64 10.21
N ARG A 130 -11.59 -6.71 9.92
CA ARG A 130 -12.85 -7.08 10.58
C ARG A 130 -12.67 -7.23 12.08
N ASP A 131 -11.70 -8.04 12.51
CA ASP A 131 -11.41 -8.25 13.93
C ASP A 131 -11.13 -6.94 14.67
N THR A 132 -10.36 -6.04 14.03
CA THR A 132 -9.97 -4.78 14.64
C THR A 132 -11.14 -3.79 14.71
N ILE A 133 -11.94 -3.67 13.63
CA ILE A 133 -13.09 -2.76 13.58
C ILE A 133 -14.21 -3.29 14.45
N GLN A 134 -14.46 -4.61 14.45
CA GLN A 134 -15.44 -5.23 15.35
C GLN A 134 -15.10 -4.98 16.82
N HIS A 135 -13.82 -5.05 17.18
CA HIS A 135 -13.38 -4.70 18.53
C HIS A 135 -13.66 -3.23 18.88
N ASP A 136 -13.58 -2.31 17.91
CA ASP A 136 -13.96 -0.91 18.13
C ASP A 136 -15.49 -0.74 18.31
N VAL A 137 -16.29 -1.48 17.55
CA VAL A 137 -17.76 -1.53 17.72
C VAL A 137 -18.15 -2.09 19.08
N ASP A 138 -17.60 -3.26 19.46
CA ASP A 138 -17.88 -3.92 20.73
C ASP A 138 -17.46 -3.05 21.94
N GLY A 139 -16.42 -2.25 21.76
CA GLY A 139 -15.94 -1.29 22.76
C GLY A 139 -16.67 0.06 22.76
N GLY A 140 -17.69 0.25 21.93
CA GLY A 140 -18.46 1.51 21.82
C GLY A 140 -17.69 2.68 21.21
N ARG A 141 -16.53 2.41 20.57
CA ARG A 141 -15.75 3.43 19.86
C ARG A 141 -16.25 3.72 18.45
N LEU A 142 -17.08 2.82 17.92
CA LEU A 142 -17.82 2.95 16.67
C LEU A 142 -19.29 2.64 16.93
N PRO A 143 -20.22 3.19 16.12
CA PRO A 143 -21.65 2.88 16.20
C PRO A 143 -21.92 1.37 16.08
N ALA A 144 -22.94 0.89 16.76
CA ALA A 144 -23.30 -0.53 16.74
C ALA A 144 -23.78 -1.03 15.36
N ASP A 145 -24.25 -0.12 14.50
CA ASP A 145 -24.70 -0.38 13.14
C ASP A 145 -23.58 -0.18 12.08
N THR A 146 -22.32 -0.04 12.51
CA THR A 146 -21.17 0.14 11.61
C THR A 146 -21.03 -1.04 10.65
N ASP A 147 -21.02 -0.77 9.36
CA ASP A 147 -20.61 -1.75 8.35
C ASP A 147 -19.10 -1.95 8.43
N VAL A 148 -18.69 -3.07 9.03
CA VAL A 148 -17.29 -3.40 9.32
C VAL A 148 -16.47 -3.50 8.05
N ASP A 149 -17.00 -4.11 7.00
CA ASP A 149 -16.29 -4.31 5.72
C ASP A 149 -16.09 -2.96 4.99
N LEU A 150 -17.15 -2.18 4.85
CA LEU A 150 -17.07 -0.90 4.18
C LEU A 150 -16.26 0.14 4.97
N SER A 151 -16.25 0.06 6.30
CA SER A 151 -15.37 0.89 7.14
C SER A 151 -13.88 0.62 6.94
N HIS A 152 -13.54 -0.53 6.33
CA HIS A 152 -12.18 -0.79 5.85
C HIS A 152 -11.99 -0.39 4.38
N ILE A 153 -12.90 -0.81 3.51
CA ILE A 153 -12.75 -0.67 2.06
C ILE A 153 -12.84 0.79 1.61
N MET A 154 -13.78 1.59 2.16
CA MET A 154 -13.99 2.97 1.73
C MET A 154 -12.80 3.90 2.02
N PRO A 155 -12.18 3.87 3.22
CA PRO A 155 -10.94 4.60 3.44
C PRO A 155 -9.81 4.18 2.49
N LEU A 156 -9.63 2.88 2.23
CA LEU A 156 -8.64 2.39 1.27
C LEU A 156 -8.87 2.96 -0.12
N ALA A 157 -10.11 2.94 -0.61
CA ALA A 157 -10.46 3.52 -1.91
C ALA A 157 -10.14 5.02 -1.96
N ALA A 158 -10.38 5.75 -0.86
CA ALA A 158 -10.03 7.16 -0.76
C ALA A 158 -8.51 7.39 -0.80
N TYR A 159 -7.71 6.60 -0.06
CA TYR A 159 -6.23 6.71 -0.09
C TYR A 159 -5.67 6.47 -1.48
N PHE A 160 -6.06 5.35 -2.11
CA PHE A 160 -5.58 4.98 -3.42
C PHE A 160 -6.03 5.97 -4.49
N GLY A 161 -7.31 6.37 -4.44
CA GLY A 161 -7.83 7.38 -5.37
C GLY A 161 -7.08 8.70 -5.25
N TYR A 162 -6.88 9.20 -4.03
CA TYR A 162 -6.13 10.42 -3.80
C TYR A 162 -4.68 10.29 -4.25
N ALA A 163 -3.97 9.21 -3.89
CA ALA A 163 -2.59 8.99 -4.28
C ALA A 163 -2.36 8.96 -5.80
N LEU A 164 -3.37 8.49 -6.57
CA LEU A 164 -3.32 8.50 -8.03
C LEU A 164 -3.60 9.87 -8.63
N LEU A 165 -4.49 10.66 -8.01
CA LEU A 165 -5.00 11.91 -8.58
C LEU A 165 -4.23 13.14 -8.11
N ARG A 166 -3.50 13.08 -6.99
CA ARG A 166 -2.95 14.24 -6.29
C ARG A 166 -2.02 15.11 -7.14
N GLU A 167 -1.13 14.49 -7.93
CA GLU A 167 -0.19 15.23 -8.79
C GLU A 167 -0.94 16.00 -9.89
N TRP A 168 -1.90 15.33 -10.54
CA TRP A 168 -2.77 15.97 -11.52
C TRP A 168 -3.64 17.06 -10.88
N ALA A 169 -4.26 16.78 -9.73
CA ALA A 169 -5.11 17.75 -9.04
C ALA A 169 -4.32 18.99 -8.58
N ALA A 170 -3.07 18.83 -8.13
CA ALA A 170 -2.23 19.97 -7.78
C ALA A 170 -1.96 20.88 -8.98
N GLN A 171 -1.70 20.29 -10.16
CA GLN A 171 -1.51 21.03 -11.41
C GLN A 171 -2.79 21.75 -11.85
N GLU A 172 -3.94 21.09 -11.84
CA GLU A 172 -5.24 21.69 -12.22
C GLU A 172 -5.68 22.82 -11.28
N LEU A 173 -5.33 22.72 -10.00
CA LEU A 173 -5.68 23.71 -8.99
C LEU A 173 -4.63 24.83 -8.86
N ASP A 174 -3.51 24.73 -9.59
CA ASP A 174 -2.35 25.65 -9.52
C ASP A 174 -1.88 25.86 -8.08
N VAL A 175 -1.65 24.73 -7.36
CA VAL A 175 -1.15 24.73 -5.98
C VAL A 175 0.04 23.81 -5.83
N GLU A 176 0.86 24.08 -4.82
CA GLU A 176 1.94 23.17 -4.45
C GLU A 176 1.37 21.84 -3.93
N LEU A 177 2.01 20.73 -4.32
CA LEU A 177 1.55 19.38 -3.94
C LEU A 177 1.48 19.20 -2.42
N SER A 178 2.44 19.76 -1.68
CA SER A 178 2.47 19.71 -0.21
C SER A 178 1.26 20.42 0.43
N ASP A 179 0.83 21.54 -0.15
CA ASP A 179 -0.35 22.29 0.34
C ASP A 179 -1.64 21.50 0.06
N LEU A 180 -1.72 20.87 -1.12
CA LEU A 180 -2.84 19.99 -1.45
C LEU A 180 -2.91 18.80 -0.49
N ASP A 181 -1.77 18.15 -0.21
CA ASP A 181 -1.69 17.01 0.72
C ASP A 181 -2.16 17.39 2.13
N GLN A 182 -1.74 18.53 2.64
CA GLN A 182 -2.16 19.01 3.95
C GLN A 182 -3.67 19.28 4.00
N ARG A 183 -4.23 19.89 2.97
CA ARG A 183 -5.67 20.14 2.86
C ARG A 183 -6.48 18.85 2.75
N ALA A 184 -6.00 17.90 1.93
CA ALA A 184 -6.63 16.60 1.76
C ALA A 184 -6.65 15.82 3.08
N ARG A 185 -5.54 15.84 3.83
CA ARG A 185 -5.43 15.23 5.15
C ARG A 185 -6.49 15.76 6.12
N VAL A 186 -6.67 17.07 6.18
CA VAL A 186 -7.70 17.72 7.05
C VAL A 186 -9.12 17.33 6.64
N VAL A 187 -9.40 17.32 5.33
CA VAL A 187 -10.72 16.91 4.82
C VAL A 187 -10.99 15.45 5.13
N PHE A 188 -10.01 14.58 4.89
CA PHE A 188 -10.15 13.15 5.12
C PHE A 188 -10.36 12.83 6.62
N GLU A 189 -9.63 13.49 7.51
CA GLU A 189 -9.85 13.33 8.95
C GLU A 189 -11.28 13.72 9.37
N LYS A 190 -11.81 14.82 8.84
CA LYS A 190 -13.21 15.23 9.09
C LYS A 190 -14.22 14.19 8.59
N MET A 191 -13.97 13.59 7.42
CA MET A 191 -14.82 12.52 6.89
C MET A 191 -14.80 11.29 7.82
N LEU A 192 -13.63 10.90 8.33
CA LEU A 192 -13.51 9.77 9.25
C LEU A 192 -14.19 10.05 10.60
N ARG A 193 -14.06 11.26 11.13
CA ARG A 193 -14.74 11.66 12.38
C ARG A 193 -16.26 11.62 12.27
N GLY A 194 -16.82 11.84 11.09
CA GLY A 194 -18.25 11.67 10.83
C GLY A 194 -18.74 10.21 10.89
N VAL A 195 -17.84 9.23 10.87
CA VAL A 195 -18.17 7.79 11.01
C VAL A 195 -18.12 7.34 12.47
N VAL A 196 -17.38 8.04 13.32
CA VAL A 196 -17.27 7.72 14.75
C VAL A 196 -18.52 8.25 15.45
N ALA A 197 -19.09 7.46 16.38
CA ALA A 197 -20.23 7.89 17.19
C ALA A 197 -19.90 9.24 17.85
N GLU A 198 -20.73 10.25 17.65
CA GLU A 198 -20.72 11.43 18.50
C GLU A 198 -21.02 10.93 19.93
N GLU A 199 -20.08 11.07 20.86
CA GLU A 199 -20.35 10.91 22.28
C GLU A 199 -21.54 11.80 22.61
N GLY A 200 -22.64 11.16 23.04
CA GLY A 200 -23.97 11.69 23.21
C GLY A 200 -24.06 13.19 23.55
N ASN A 201 -24.57 13.92 22.61
CA ASN A 201 -25.20 15.20 22.92
C ASN A 201 -26.64 14.93 23.41
N ASP A 202 -26.76 14.27 24.54
CA ASP A 202 -28.07 13.96 25.18
C ASP A 202 -28.52 15.08 26.14
N ASP A 203 -27.86 16.25 26.12
CA ASP A 203 -28.15 17.37 27.02
C ASP A 203 -28.84 18.56 26.34
N ALA A 204 -29.73 18.36 25.37
CA ALA A 204 -30.50 19.47 24.81
C ALA A 204 -31.96 19.11 24.49
N VAL A 205 -32.70 18.53 25.45
CA VAL A 205 -34.19 18.67 25.48
C VAL A 205 -34.68 18.59 26.92
N HIS A 206 -34.70 19.68 27.64
CA HIS A 206 -35.68 19.99 28.67
C HIS A 206 -36.04 21.46 28.68
#